data_c4346cce5083ea9be9ab41b8fb06c560
#
_entry.id   c4346cce5083ea9be9ab41b8fb06c560
#
_cell.length_a   1.000
_cell.length_b   1.000
_cell.length_c   1.000
_cell.angle_alpha   90.00
_cell.angle_beta   90.00
_cell.angle_gamma   90.00
#
_symmetry.space_group_name_H-M   'P 1'
#
loop_
_entity.id
_entity.type
_entity.pdbx_description
1 polymer ?
#
loop_
_entity_poly.entity_id
_entity_poly.type
_entity_poly.pdbx_seq_one_letter_code
_entity_poly.pdbx_strand_id
1 'polypeptide(L)'
;IEIWKRILIYGLVLAGLIFALPNAFYSRVESYNDANLAIENGQDPNLFKDEQNLWFDYLPSSLVNLGLDLRGGAHLLAEVRTADVHSQRIKSLWPDVRDVLRQKRLDIGTIRLQDSSPGTLRVKISKPEAMQIALEAVGTLSKPIVSLAQAGAEDLKISSDGDDLLISLSDAEVLATDERTMRQSLEIIRRRVDEVGTREPTIQRQGVDRILIQVPGIGSATELKALIGTTAQLTFQAVVGKNSSPGSSSAFGTQVLP
;
A
#
# COMPACT_ATOMS: atom_id res chain seq x y z
N ILE A 1 28.00 -30.66 49.92
CA ILE A 1 27.74 -29.36 49.24
C ILE A 1 27.59 -28.31 50.34
N GLU A 2 28.44 -27.26 50.32
CA GLU A 2 28.39 -26.19 51.31
C GLU A 2 27.03 -25.48 51.30
N ILE A 3 26.57 -25.04 52.45
CA ILE A 3 25.20 -24.46 52.67
C ILE A 3 24.95 -23.29 51.71
N TRP A 4 25.95 -22.43 51.48
CA TRP A 4 25.80 -21.27 50.58
C TRP A 4 25.55 -21.69 49.11
N LYS A 5 26.14 -22.81 48.63
CA LYS A 5 25.89 -23.35 47.30
C LYS A 5 24.45 -23.85 47.15
N ARG A 6 23.89 -24.47 48.21
CA ARG A 6 22.47 -24.88 48.24
C ARG A 6 21.56 -23.68 48.19
N ILE A 7 21.83 -22.65 48.99
CA ILE A 7 21.05 -21.39 48.97
C ILE A 7 21.08 -20.73 47.60
N LEU A 8 22.26 -20.69 46.96
CA LEU A 8 22.41 -20.12 45.61
C LEU A 8 21.62 -20.91 44.58
N ILE A 9 21.68 -22.27 44.61
CA ILE A 9 20.94 -23.12 43.68
C ILE A 9 19.42 -22.94 43.86
N TYR A 10 18.92 -22.99 45.10
CA TYR A 10 17.49 -22.81 45.35
C TYR A 10 17.03 -21.39 45.03
N GLY A 11 17.85 -20.38 45.30
CA GLY A 11 17.58 -18.98 44.91
C GLY A 11 17.48 -18.79 43.39
N LEU A 12 18.38 -19.44 42.65
CA LEU A 12 18.36 -19.37 41.18
C LEU A 12 17.16 -20.12 40.59
N VAL A 13 16.80 -21.29 41.16
CA VAL A 13 15.60 -22.02 40.75
C VAL A 13 14.33 -21.21 41.05
N LEU A 14 14.25 -20.60 42.23
CA LEU A 14 13.12 -19.77 42.63
C LEU A 14 13.00 -18.54 41.71
N ALA A 15 14.10 -17.87 41.39
CA ALA A 15 14.12 -16.76 40.44
C ALA A 15 13.64 -17.22 39.07
N GLY A 16 14.12 -18.36 38.57
CA GLY A 16 13.65 -18.94 37.30
C GLY A 16 12.15 -19.22 37.29
N LEU A 17 11.59 -19.74 38.39
CA LEU A 17 10.16 -19.97 38.53
C LEU A 17 9.36 -18.63 38.51
N ILE A 18 9.86 -17.58 39.18
CA ILE A 18 9.23 -16.28 39.19
C ILE A 18 9.21 -15.68 37.77
N PHE A 19 10.31 -15.78 37.01
CA PHE A 19 10.35 -15.31 35.64
C PHE A 19 9.50 -16.14 34.65
N ALA A 20 9.27 -17.42 34.96
CA ALA A 20 8.39 -18.28 34.19
C ALA A 20 6.90 -18.12 34.51
N LEU A 21 6.57 -17.54 35.68
CA LEU A 21 5.21 -17.40 36.18
C LEU A 21 4.24 -16.68 35.21
N PRO A 22 4.63 -15.59 34.52
CA PRO A 22 3.76 -14.90 33.55
C PRO A 22 3.21 -15.84 32.48
N ASN A 23 4.03 -16.79 32.01
CA ASN A 23 3.61 -17.73 30.99
C ASN A 23 2.59 -18.79 31.47
N ALA A 24 2.54 -19.07 32.78
CA ALA A 24 1.51 -19.91 33.37
C ALA A 24 0.14 -19.23 33.46
N PHE A 25 0.13 -17.91 33.55
CA PHE A 25 -1.07 -17.05 33.56
C PHE A 25 -1.19 -16.18 32.30
N TYR A 26 -0.82 -16.73 31.15
CA TYR A 26 -0.61 -16.05 29.90
C TYR A 26 -1.71 -15.03 29.56
N SER A 27 -2.99 -15.44 29.53
CA SER A 27 -4.09 -14.56 29.13
C SER A 27 -4.29 -13.37 30.08
N ARG A 28 -4.04 -13.53 31.38
CA ARG A 28 -4.16 -12.43 32.36
C ARG A 28 -3.06 -11.41 32.18
N VAL A 29 -1.82 -11.89 32.02
CA VAL A 29 -0.65 -11.03 31.83
C VAL A 29 -0.71 -10.34 30.47
N GLU A 30 -1.25 -11.01 29.47
CA GLU A 30 -1.48 -10.41 28.15
C GLU A 30 -2.46 -9.26 28.22
N SER A 31 -3.65 -9.45 28.80
CA SER A 31 -4.65 -8.38 28.98
C SER A 31 -4.09 -7.19 29.76
N TYR A 32 -3.32 -7.46 30.81
CA TYR A 32 -2.62 -6.43 31.59
C TYR A 32 -1.62 -5.64 30.72
N ASN A 33 -0.79 -6.32 29.95
CA ASN A 33 0.20 -5.68 29.08
C ASN A 33 -0.47 -4.87 27.97
N ASP A 34 -1.56 -5.37 27.37
CA ASP A 34 -2.30 -4.70 26.32
C ASP A 34 -3.00 -3.43 26.86
N ALA A 35 -3.55 -3.50 28.07
CA ALA A 35 -4.10 -2.33 28.76
C ALA A 35 -3.05 -1.23 28.99
N ASN A 36 -1.86 -1.62 29.46
CA ASN A 36 -0.77 -0.67 29.68
C ASN A 36 -0.28 -0.04 28.38
N LEU A 37 -0.15 -0.83 27.30
CA LEU A 37 0.20 -0.29 25.98
C LEU A 37 -0.87 0.68 25.44
N ALA A 38 -2.15 0.40 25.66
CA ALA A 38 -3.24 1.28 25.23
C ALA A 38 -3.19 2.62 25.97
N ILE A 39 -2.86 2.59 27.26
CA ILE A 39 -2.69 3.80 28.10
C ILE A 39 -1.45 4.60 27.66
N GLU A 40 -0.32 3.93 27.40
CA GLU A 40 0.89 4.56 26.87
C GLU A 40 0.63 5.25 25.52
N ASN A 41 -0.26 4.67 24.70
CA ASN A 41 -0.71 5.26 23.42
C ASN A 41 -1.75 6.38 23.57
N GLY A 42 -2.05 6.81 24.82
CA GLY A 42 -2.88 7.98 25.10
C GLY A 42 -4.38 7.69 25.28
N GLN A 43 -4.77 6.42 25.47
CA GLN A 43 -6.14 6.06 25.79
C GLN A 43 -6.45 6.32 27.28
N ASP A 44 -7.73 6.56 27.62
CA ASP A 44 -8.16 6.87 28.99
C ASP A 44 -7.93 5.66 29.92
N PRO A 45 -7.10 5.80 30.99
CA PRO A 45 -6.82 4.73 31.93
C PRO A 45 -8.08 4.18 32.61
N ASN A 46 -9.16 4.98 32.70
CA ASN A 46 -10.40 4.53 33.34
C ASN A 46 -11.10 3.40 32.58
N LEU A 47 -10.83 3.24 31.29
CA LEU A 47 -11.41 2.19 30.45
C LEU A 47 -10.78 0.80 30.72
N PHE A 48 -9.57 0.77 31.31
CA PHE A 48 -8.75 -0.45 31.47
C PHE A 48 -8.47 -0.82 32.92
N LYS A 49 -9.24 -0.29 33.87
CA LYS A 49 -9.03 -0.55 35.31
C LYS A 49 -9.12 -2.04 35.68
N ASP A 50 -10.04 -2.74 35.06
CA ASP A 50 -10.25 -4.17 35.36
C ASP A 50 -9.08 -5.01 34.81
N GLU A 51 -8.57 -4.68 33.65
CA GLU A 51 -7.43 -5.35 33.01
C GLU A 51 -6.13 -5.04 33.75
N GLN A 52 -5.93 -3.81 34.24
CA GLN A 52 -4.76 -3.44 35.05
C GLN A 52 -4.69 -4.20 36.38
N ASN A 53 -5.81 -4.63 36.92
CA ASN A 53 -5.88 -5.40 38.17
C ASN A 53 -5.62 -6.92 37.96
N LEU A 54 -5.44 -7.39 36.72
CA LEU A 54 -5.24 -8.81 36.41
C LEU A 54 -3.85 -9.33 36.77
N TRP A 55 -2.86 -8.41 36.87
CA TRP A 55 -1.48 -8.75 37.18
C TRP A 55 -0.87 -7.73 38.14
N PHE A 56 0.19 -8.15 38.84
CA PHE A 56 0.86 -7.32 39.84
C PHE A 56 2.04 -6.55 39.23
N ASP A 57 2.13 -5.25 39.45
CA ASP A 57 3.17 -4.36 38.90
C ASP A 57 4.60 -4.74 39.31
N TYR A 58 4.78 -5.43 40.46
CA TYR A 58 6.09 -5.85 40.97
C TYR A 58 6.55 -7.22 40.43
N LEU A 59 5.71 -7.94 39.71
CA LEU A 59 6.06 -9.20 39.06
C LEU A 59 6.49 -8.98 37.61
N PRO A 60 7.39 -9.83 37.09
CA PRO A 60 7.70 -9.83 35.68
C PRO A 60 6.43 -9.99 34.83
N SER A 61 6.28 -9.21 33.78
CA SER A 61 5.15 -9.30 32.84
C SER A 61 5.58 -9.73 31.44
N SER A 62 6.84 -10.15 31.29
CA SER A 62 7.37 -10.61 29.99
C SER A 62 6.78 -11.97 29.63
N LEU A 63 6.10 -12.03 28.49
CA LEU A 63 5.53 -13.25 27.93
C LEU A 63 6.39 -13.79 26.80
N VAL A 64 6.38 -15.11 26.63
CA VAL A 64 6.96 -15.77 25.47
C VAL A 64 6.07 -15.47 24.25
N ASN A 65 6.67 -15.03 23.15
CA ASN A 65 5.94 -14.79 21.91
C ASN A 65 5.44 -16.12 21.33
N LEU A 66 4.14 -16.34 21.44
CA LEU A 66 3.47 -17.48 20.83
C LEU A 66 3.20 -17.19 19.36
N GLY A 67 3.59 -18.12 18.48
CA GLY A 67 3.28 -18.03 17.06
C GLY A 67 1.76 -18.12 16.77
N LEU A 68 1.40 -17.84 15.54
CA LEU A 68 0.02 -17.87 15.03
C LEU A 68 -0.74 -19.17 15.36
N ASP A 69 -0.03 -20.31 15.35
CA ASP A 69 -0.61 -21.63 15.61
C ASP A 69 -1.08 -21.82 17.07
N LEU A 70 -0.47 -21.10 18.01
CA LEU A 70 -0.75 -21.23 19.45
C LEU A 70 -1.61 -20.07 19.97
N ARG A 71 -1.44 -18.89 19.44
CA ARG A 71 -2.17 -17.68 19.86
C ARG A 71 -3.44 -17.44 19.06
N GLY A 72 -3.55 -18.08 17.89
CA GLY A 72 -4.51 -17.69 16.86
C GLY A 72 -4.10 -16.38 16.19
N GLY A 73 -4.77 -16.03 15.13
CA GLY A 73 -4.49 -14.80 14.38
C GLY A 73 -5.06 -14.84 12.98
N ALA A 74 -4.99 -13.72 12.29
CA ALA A 74 -5.44 -13.61 10.92
C ALA A 74 -4.29 -13.84 9.94
N HIS A 75 -4.59 -14.60 8.90
CA HIS A 75 -3.70 -14.87 7.77
C HIS A 75 -4.38 -14.40 6.49
N LEU A 76 -3.75 -13.50 5.77
CA LEU A 76 -4.27 -12.93 4.53
C LEU A 76 -3.20 -12.93 3.45
N LEU A 77 -3.58 -13.35 2.25
CA LEU A 77 -2.79 -13.17 1.05
C LEU A 77 -3.44 -12.10 0.20
N ALA A 78 -2.80 -10.94 0.07
CA ALA A 78 -3.26 -9.82 -0.72
C ALA A 78 -2.55 -9.79 -2.08
N GLU A 79 -3.29 -9.53 -3.15
CA GLU A 79 -2.77 -9.31 -4.49
C GLU A 79 -2.68 -7.82 -4.78
N VAL A 80 -1.56 -7.36 -5.32
CA VAL A 80 -1.32 -5.98 -5.74
C VAL A 80 -1.58 -5.88 -7.24
N ARG A 81 -2.63 -5.17 -7.63
CA ARG A 81 -3.04 -5.00 -9.03
C ARG A 81 -2.22 -3.92 -9.73
N THR A 82 -0.99 -4.25 -10.09
CA THR A 82 -0.07 -3.30 -10.74
C THR A 82 -0.53 -2.91 -12.15
N ALA A 83 -1.26 -3.76 -12.85
CA ALA A 83 -1.84 -3.46 -14.16
C ALA A 83 -2.78 -2.25 -14.14
N ASP A 84 -3.53 -2.04 -13.05
CA ASP A 84 -4.40 -0.87 -12.87
C ASP A 84 -3.55 0.41 -12.78
N VAL A 85 -2.41 0.34 -12.09
CA VAL A 85 -1.46 1.45 -11.95
C VAL A 85 -0.87 1.84 -13.31
N HIS A 86 -0.45 0.85 -14.11
CA HIS A 86 0.05 1.09 -15.46
C HIS A 86 -1.01 1.76 -16.35
N SER A 87 -2.24 1.22 -16.32
CA SER A 87 -3.35 1.76 -17.11
C SER A 87 -3.69 3.19 -16.71
N GLN A 88 -3.71 3.48 -15.40
CA GLN A 88 -3.97 4.82 -14.91
C GLN A 88 -2.85 5.80 -15.30
N ARG A 89 -1.58 5.38 -15.20
CA ARG A 89 -0.43 6.20 -15.58
C ARG A 89 -0.48 6.57 -17.06
N ILE A 90 -0.75 5.60 -17.93
CA ILE A 90 -0.86 5.86 -19.39
C ILE A 90 -2.05 6.78 -19.68
N LYS A 91 -3.21 6.58 -19.07
CA LYS A 91 -4.36 7.47 -19.24
C LYS A 91 -4.07 8.89 -18.78
N SER A 92 -3.31 9.07 -17.70
CA SER A 92 -2.93 10.40 -17.20
C SER A 92 -1.98 11.17 -18.11
N LEU A 93 -1.29 10.51 -19.05
CA LEU A 93 -0.44 11.16 -20.05
C LEU A 93 -1.25 11.81 -21.21
N TRP A 94 -2.52 11.47 -21.37
CA TRP A 94 -3.32 11.98 -22.48
C TRP A 94 -3.34 13.51 -22.60
N PRO A 95 -3.50 14.30 -21.55
CA PRO A 95 -3.44 15.77 -21.66
C PRO A 95 -2.11 16.26 -22.26
N ASP A 96 -0.98 15.72 -21.80
CA ASP A 96 0.36 16.12 -22.25
C ASP A 96 0.58 15.71 -23.71
N VAL A 97 0.23 14.46 -24.06
CA VAL A 97 0.30 13.96 -25.45
C VAL A 97 -0.55 14.83 -26.38
N ARG A 98 -1.77 15.12 -25.97
CA ARG A 98 -2.68 15.98 -26.73
C ARG A 98 -2.09 17.36 -26.94
N ASP A 99 -1.50 17.95 -25.92
CA ASP A 99 -0.99 19.34 -26.00
C ASP A 99 0.26 19.42 -26.87
N VAL A 100 1.16 18.43 -26.80
CA VAL A 100 2.33 18.35 -27.68
C VAL A 100 1.91 18.12 -29.14
N LEU A 101 0.98 17.20 -29.38
CA LEU A 101 0.47 16.97 -30.75
C LEU A 101 -0.30 18.17 -31.30
N ARG A 102 -1.03 18.92 -30.49
CA ARG A 102 -1.71 20.15 -30.90
C ARG A 102 -0.74 21.22 -31.40
N GLN A 103 0.44 21.33 -30.80
CA GLN A 103 1.47 22.29 -31.29
C GLN A 103 1.92 21.96 -32.71
N LYS A 104 1.84 20.68 -33.13
CA LYS A 104 2.19 20.21 -34.50
C LYS A 104 0.97 20.03 -35.40
N ARG A 105 -0.18 20.63 -35.07
CA ARG A 105 -1.44 20.44 -35.80
C ARG A 105 -1.37 20.76 -37.29
N LEU A 106 -0.56 21.72 -37.67
CA LEU A 106 -0.41 22.09 -39.09
C LEU A 106 0.19 20.95 -39.90
N ASP A 107 1.11 20.23 -39.33
CA ASP A 107 1.84 19.13 -39.95
C ASP A 107 1.06 17.83 -39.91
N ILE A 108 0.59 17.40 -38.71
CA ILE A 108 -0.06 16.11 -38.46
C ILE A 108 -1.57 16.12 -38.68
N GLY A 109 -2.19 17.28 -38.75
CA GLY A 109 -3.64 17.43 -38.89
C GLY A 109 -4.41 17.32 -37.60
N THR A 110 -5.58 16.67 -37.66
CA THR A 110 -6.43 16.43 -36.47
C THR A 110 -6.04 15.15 -35.74
N ILE A 111 -6.20 15.18 -34.44
CA ILE A 111 -5.91 14.02 -33.56
C ILE A 111 -7.21 13.55 -32.92
N ARG A 112 -7.37 12.23 -32.79
CA ARG A 112 -8.50 11.59 -32.11
C ARG A 112 -7.99 10.47 -31.22
N LEU A 113 -8.35 10.53 -29.93
CA LEU A 113 -8.16 9.41 -29.03
C LEU A 113 -9.08 8.25 -29.45
N GLN A 114 -8.53 7.05 -29.52
CA GLN A 114 -9.27 5.81 -29.80
C GLN A 114 -9.30 4.90 -28.60
N ASP A 115 -10.28 4.02 -28.58
CA ASP A 115 -10.32 2.94 -27.60
C ASP A 115 -9.16 1.99 -27.82
N SER A 116 -8.52 1.60 -26.72
CA SER A 116 -7.34 0.74 -26.75
C SER A 116 -7.35 -0.24 -25.58
N SER A 117 -6.51 -1.25 -25.66
CA SER A 117 -6.28 -2.17 -24.54
C SER A 117 -5.76 -1.43 -23.31
N PRO A 118 -6.06 -1.90 -22.09
CA PRO A 118 -5.53 -1.32 -20.86
C PRO A 118 -4.00 -1.22 -20.90
N GLY A 119 -3.45 -0.08 -20.48
CA GLY A 119 -2.00 0.17 -20.50
C GLY A 119 -1.44 0.69 -21.81
N THR A 120 -2.29 0.95 -22.82
CA THR A 120 -1.90 1.57 -24.10
C THR A 120 -2.77 2.78 -24.37
N LEU A 121 -2.19 3.85 -24.88
CA LEU A 121 -2.89 5.00 -25.42
C LEU A 121 -2.80 4.94 -26.95
N ARG A 122 -3.94 4.94 -27.64
CA ARG A 122 -4.03 4.91 -29.10
C ARG A 122 -4.58 6.25 -29.61
N VAL A 123 -3.80 6.92 -30.45
CA VAL A 123 -4.17 8.24 -30.99
C VAL A 123 -4.10 8.18 -32.50
N LYS A 124 -5.25 8.37 -33.17
CA LYS A 124 -5.32 8.49 -34.62
C LYS A 124 -4.91 9.91 -35.07
N ILE A 125 -4.07 9.99 -36.10
CA ILE A 125 -3.71 11.22 -36.78
C ILE A 125 -4.33 11.23 -38.18
N SER A 126 -4.69 12.40 -38.67
CA SER A 126 -5.38 12.50 -39.99
C SER A 126 -4.44 12.56 -41.18
N LYS A 127 -3.15 12.77 -40.96
CA LYS A 127 -2.11 12.76 -41.98
C LYS A 127 -1.07 11.70 -41.70
N PRO A 128 -1.25 10.45 -42.17
CA PRO A 128 -0.34 9.34 -41.88
C PRO A 128 1.10 9.59 -42.34
N GLU A 129 1.27 10.35 -43.39
CA GLU A 129 2.58 10.75 -43.91
C GLU A 129 3.42 11.59 -42.92
N ALA A 130 2.76 12.21 -41.97
CA ALA A 130 3.40 13.01 -40.92
C ALA A 130 3.59 12.22 -39.59
N MET A 131 3.44 10.87 -39.60
CA MET A 131 3.58 10.02 -38.42
C MET A 131 4.93 10.22 -37.73
N GLN A 132 6.01 10.37 -38.51
CA GLN A 132 7.35 10.57 -37.94
C GLN A 132 7.41 11.85 -37.08
N ILE A 133 6.76 12.94 -37.53
CA ILE A 133 6.67 14.19 -36.75
C ILE A 133 5.91 13.97 -35.44
N ALA A 134 4.83 13.16 -35.48
CA ALA A 134 4.07 12.83 -34.29
C ALA A 134 4.88 11.96 -33.29
N LEU A 135 5.64 10.97 -33.79
CA LEU A 135 6.53 10.13 -32.99
C LEU A 135 7.60 10.98 -32.30
N GLU A 136 8.28 11.85 -33.02
CA GLU A 136 9.29 12.77 -32.48
C GLU A 136 8.70 13.73 -31.44
N ALA A 137 7.53 14.31 -31.75
CA ALA A 137 6.86 15.22 -30.84
C ALA A 137 6.49 14.53 -29.50
N VAL A 138 5.91 13.32 -29.55
CA VAL A 138 5.56 12.57 -28.33
C VAL A 138 6.81 12.01 -27.65
N GLY A 139 7.86 11.70 -28.41
CA GLY A 139 9.17 11.27 -27.88
C GLY A 139 9.77 12.26 -26.87
N THR A 140 9.46 13.57 -27.02
CA THR A 140 9.91 14.58 -26.06
C THR A 140 9.30 14.44 -24.65
N LEU A 141 8.22 13.70 -24.51
CA LEU A 141 7.58 13.41 -23.22
C LEU A 141 8.25 12.25 -22.48
N SER A 142 9.02 11.42 -23.21
CA SER A 142 9.73 10.29 -22.61
C SER A 142 10.85 10.78 -21.71
N LYS A 143 11.02 10.10 -20.59
CA LYS A 143 12.03 10.43 -19.58
C LYS A 143 12.94 9.22 -19.34
N PRO A 144 14.24 9.47 -19.09
CA PRO A 144 15.14 8.39 -18.73
C PRO A 144 14.76 7.80 -17.37
N ILE A 145 14.75 6.48 -17.31
CA ILE A 145 14.49 5.75 -16.07
C ILE A 145 15.76 5.79 -15.22
N VAL A 146 15.63 6.24 -13.99
CA VAL A 146 16.71 6.19 -13.00
C VAL A 146 16.70 4.81 -12.34
N SER A 147 17.36 3.84 -12.99
CA SER A 147 17.56 2.49 -12.45
C SER A 147 19.01 2.06 -12.61
N LEU A 148 19.59 1.48 -11.55
CA LEU A 148 20.97 0.94 -11.59
C LEU A 148 21.11 -0.23 -12.58
N ALA A 149 20.02 -0.95 -12.87
CA ALA A 149 20.03 -2.12 -13.75
C ALA A 149 19.85 -1.77 -15.23
N GLN A 150 19.28 -0.60 -15.57
CA GLN A 150 18.93 -0.19 -16.95
C GLN A 150 19.13 1.31 -17.11
N ALA A 151 20.34 1.78 -16.91
CA ALA A 151 20.70 3.18 -17.10
C ALA A 151 20.50 3.58 -18.56
N GLY A 152 19.69 4.62 -18.81
CA GLY A 152 19.44 5.17 -20.14
C GLY A 152 18.24 4.60 -20.89
N ALA A 153 17.48 3.65 -20.31
CA ALA A 153 16.20 3.23 -20.87
C ALA A 153 15.14 4.34 -20.71
N GLU A 154 14.31 4.53 -21.70
CA GLU A 154 13.19 5.47 -21.67
C GLU A 154 11.97 4.83 -20.98
N ASP A 155 11.15 5.67 -20.33
CA ASP A 155 9.95 5.22 -19.61
C ASP A 155 8.77 4.89 -20.54
N LEU A 156 8.74 5.48 -21.75
CA LEU A 156 7.69 5.27 -22.74
C LEU A 156 8.20 4.48 -23.95
N LYS A 157 7.36 3.54 -24.41
CA LYS A 157 7.48 2.88 -25.69
C LYS A 157 6.48 3.51 -26.64
N ILE A 158 6.98 4.20 -27.67
CA ILE A 158 6.20 4.91 -28.65
C ILE A 158 6.38 4.22 -29.99
N SER A 159 5.30 3.87 -30.65
CA SER A 159 5.30 3.18 -31.94
C SER A 159 4.11 3.62 -32.79
N SER A 160 4.08 3.23 -34.06
CA SER A 160 2.95 3.45 -34.94
C SER A 160 2.37 2.14 -35.44
N ASP A 161 1.07 2.11 -35.63
CA ASP A 161 0.32 1.02 -36.25
C ASP A 161 -0.63 1.60 -37.31
N GLY A 162 -0.18 1.62 -38.56
CA GLY A 162 -0.87 2.33 -39.62
C GLY A 162 -0.98 3.84 -39.36
N ASP A 163 -2.21 4.34 -39.26
CA ASP A 163 -2.52 5.75 -38.99
C ASP A 163 -2.54 6.08 -37.48
N ASP A 164 -2.31 5.10 -36.65
CA ASP A 164 -2.43 5.25 -35.20
C ASP A 164 -1.05 5.31 -34.52
N LEU A 165 -0.91 6.27 -33.64
CA LEU A 165 0.20 6.39 -32.70
C LEU A 165 -0.12 5.59 -31.43
N LEU A 166 0.76 4.67 -31.07
CA LEU A 166 0.64 3.83 -29.88
C LEU A 166 1.66 4.27 -28.84
N ILE A 167 1.20 4.50 -27.62
CA ILE A 167 2.02 4.88 -26.48
C ILE A 167 1.74 3.92 -25.34
N SER A 168 2.78 3.29 -24.83
CA SER A 168 2.73 2.39 -23.66
C SER A 168 3.94 2.62 -22.76
N LEU A 169 3.92 2.04 -21.58
CA LEU A 169 5.13 2.00 -20.76
C LEU A 169 6.15 1.05 -21.39
N SER A 170 7.42 1.37 -21.28
CA SER A 170 8.49 0.45 -21.65
C SER A 170 8.55 -0.71 -20.67
N ASP A 171 9.11 -1.86 -21.09
CA ASP A 171 9.25 -3.04 -20.23
C ASP A 171 10.07 -2.71 -18.97
N ALA A 172 11.06 -1.83 -19.10
CA ALA A 172 11.88 -1.34 -18.01
C ALA A 172 11.08 -0.52 -17.00
N GLU A 173 10.20 0.36 -17.47
CA GLU A 173 9.34 1.17 -16.60
C GLU A 173 8.21 0.35 -15.98
N VAL A 174 7.69 -0.67 -16.68
CA VAL A 174 6.75 -1.64 -16.10
C VAL A 174 7.38 -2.30 -14.88
N LEU A 175 8.58 -2.88 -15.02
CA LEU A 175 9.28 -3.51 -13.90
C LEU A 175 9.59 -2.54 -12.77
N ALA A 176 10.05 -1.33 -13.09
CA ALA A 176 10.36 -0.31 -12.09
C ALA A 176 9.10 0.17 -11.33
N THR A 177 7.97 0.28 -12.04
CA THR A 177 6.67 0.65 -11.45
C THR A 177 6.14 -0.48 -10.57
N ASP A 178 6.23 -1.74 -11.01
CA ASP A 178 5.81 -2.91 -10.21
C ASP A 178 6.59 -2.97 -8.90
N GLU A 179 7.90 -2.81 -8.94
CA GLU A 179 8.73 -2.82 -7.74
C GLU A 179 8.42 -1.65 -6.80
N ARG A 180 8.20 -0.46 -7.35
CA ARG A 180 7.84 0.72 -6.58
C ARG A 180 6.47 0.55 -5.93
N THR A 181 5.49 0.08 -6.69
CA THR A 181 4.12 -0.17 -6.20
C THR A 181 4.12 -1.24 -5.11
N MET A 182 4.88 -2.33 -5.29
CA MET A 182 5.00 -3.38 -4.29
C MET A 182 5.62 -2.86 -2.99
N ARG A 183 6.71 -2.09 -3.06
CA ARG A 183 7.35 -1.49 -1.87
C ARG A 183 6.40 -0.54 -1.15
N GLN A 184 5.68 0.32 -1.88
CA GLN A 184 4.70 1.23 -1.31
C GLN A 184 3.54 0.49 -0.65
N SER A 185 3.04 -0.58 -1.28
CA SER A 185 1.99 -1.42 -0.73
C SER A 185 2.42 -2.09 0.58
N LEU A 186 3.63 -2.64 0.63
CA LEU A 186 4.20 -3.21 1.86
C LEU A 186 4.29 -2.18 2.99
N GLU A 187 4.76 -0.97 2.68
CA GLU A 187 4.89 0.11 3.65
C GLU A 187 3.53 0.58 4.18
N ILE A 188 2.54 0.74 3.28
CA ILE A 188 1.18 1.13 3.65
C ILE A 188 0.54 0.06 4.54
N ILE A 189 0.65 -1.23 4.17
CA ILE A 189 0.09 -2.33 4.95
C ILE A 189 0.75 -2.38 6.32
N ARG A 190 2.09 -2.27 6.40
CA ARG A 190 2.82 -2.27 7.67
C ARG A 190 2.33 -1.15 8.58
N ARG A 191 2.27 0.08 8.08
CA ARG A 191 1.79 1.23 8.86
C ARG A 191 0.38 1.02 9.40
N ARG A 192 -0.54 0.50 8.61
CA ARG A 192 -1.93 0.25 9.04
C ARG A 192 -2.04 -0.85 10.08
N VAL A 193 -1.24 -1.89 9.95
CA VAL A 193 -1.21 -2.98 10.94
C VAL A 193 -0.57 -2.51 12.24
N ASP A 194 0.49 -1.70 12.16
CA ASP A 194 1.17 -1.13 13.34
C ASP A 194 0.28 -0.12 14.11
N GLU A 195 -0.57 0.65 13.39
CA GLU A 195 -1.54 1.60 14.00
C GLU A 195 -2.55 0.90 14.93
N VAL A 196 -2.79 -0.39 14.75
CA VAL A 196 -3.69 -1.18 15.62
C VAL A 196 -2.99 -1.68 16.88
N GLY A 197 -1.66 -1.47 16.99
CA GLY A 197 -0.88 -1.87 18.16
C GLY A 197 -0.68 -3.40 18.26
N THR A 198 -0.82 -4.11 17.15
CA THR A 198 -0.58 -5.57 17.12
C THR A 198 0.90 -5.88 17.25
N ARG A 199 1.22 -6.89 18.08
CA ARG A 199 2.61 -7.29 18.30
C ARG A 199 3.11 -8.13 17.11
N GLU A 200 4.23 -7.71 16.54
CA GLU A 200 5.06 -8.47 15.59
C GLU A 200 4.29 -9.07 14.39
N PRO A 201 3.64 -8.24 13.55
CA PRO A 201 3.03 -8.74 12.33
C PRO A 201 4.11 -9.24 11.37
N THR A 202 3.86 -10.37 10.71
CA THR A 202 4.70 -10.83 9.62
C THR A 202 4.11 -10.34 8.29
N ILE A 203 4.81 -9.43 7.63
CA ILE A 203 4.41 -8.85 6.34
C ILE A 203 5.55 -9.07 5.35
N GLN A 204 5.33 -9.93 4.36
CA GLN A 204 6.37 -10.29 3.39
C GLN A 204 5.80 -10.38 1.98
N ARG A 205 6.66 -10.02 1.01
CA ARG A 205 6.37 -10.25 -0.41
C ARG A 205 6.37 -11.76 -0.70
N GLN A 206 5.35 -12.23 -1.40
CA GLN A 206 5.25 -13.59 -1.89
C GLN A 206 5.07 -13.60 -3.41
N GLY A 207 6.14 -13.93 -4.12
CA GLY A 207 6.14 -13.89 -5.58
C GLY A 207 6.26 -12.47 -6.14
N VAL A 208 5.65 -12.23 -7.29
CA VAL A 208 5.80 -10.97 -8.04
C VAL A 208 4.80 -9.91 -7.56
N ASP A 209 3.57 -10.30 -7.28
CA ASP A 209 2.40 -9.43 -7.11
C ASP A 209 1.62 -9.65 -5.80
N ARG A 210 2.10 -10.53 -4.89
CA ARG A 210 1.39 -10.89 -3.67
C ARG A 210 2.14 -10.49 -2.41
N ILE A 211 1.37 -10.19 -1.37
CA ILE A 211 1.85 -9.88 -0.03
C ILE A 211 1.17 -10.82 0.95
N LEU A 212 1.98 -11.57 1.69
CA LEU A 212 1.55 -12.38 2.81
C LEU A 212 1.51 -11.50 4.06
N ILE A 213 0.38 -11.49 4.74
CA ILE A 213 0.13 -10.71 5.94
C ILE A 213 -0.35 -11.67 7.02
N GLN A 214 0.39 -11.77 8.11
CA GLN A 214 0.07 -12.61 9.26
C GLN A 214 0.11 -11.73 10.50
N VAL A 215 -1.02 -11.64 11.18
CA VAL A 215 -1.16 -10.79 12.36
C VAL A 215 -1.65 -11.62 13.53
N PRO A 216 -0.81 -11.84 14.55
CA PRO A 216 -1.24 -12.55 15.75
C PRO A 216 -2.22 -11.68 16.56
N GLY A 217 -3.19 -12.33 17.21
CA GLY A 217 -4.15 -11.67 18.11
C GLY A 217 -5.34 -10.98 17.42
N ILE A 218 -5.40 -10.92 16.09
CA ILE A 218 -6.60 -10.48 15.37
C ILE A 218 -7.57 -11.65 15.24
N GLY A 219 -8.84 -11.44 15.62
CA GLY A 219 -9.83 -12.50 15.73
C GLY A 219 -10.27 -13.11 14.40
N SER A 220 -10.15 -12.37 13.27
CA SER A 220 -10.57 -12.88 11.97
C SER A 220 -9.86 -12.24 10.78
N ALA A 221 -9.79 -12.99 9.67
CA ALA A 221 -9.30 -12.46 8.39
C ALA A 221 -10.18 -11.32 7.85
N THR A 222 -11.46 -11.28 8.21
CA THR A 222 -12.41 -10.23 7.83
C THR A 222 -12.05 -8.91 8.50
N GLU A 223 -11.70 -8.93 9.77
CA GLU A 223 -11.25 -7.77 10.53
C GLU A 223 -9.93 -7.23 9.96
N LEU A 224 -8.95 -8.11 9.72
CA LEU A 224 -7.68 -7.73 9.06
C LEU A 224 -7.92 -7.14 7.67
N LYS A 225 -8.86 -7.68 6.89
CA LYS A 225 -9.23 -7.15 5.58
C LYS A 225 -9.86 -5.75 5.69
N ALA A 226 -10.70 -5.51 6.69
CA ALA A 226 -11.30 -4.20 6.94
C ALA A 226 -10.23 -3.15 7.27
N LEU A 227 -9.25 -3.49 8.10
CA LEU A 227 -8.12 -2.64 8.46
C LEU A 227 -7.28 -2.23 7.25
N ILE A 228 -6.94 -3.19 6.39
CA ILE A 228 -6.08 -2.96 5.23
C ILE A 228 -6.88 -2.33 4.08
N GLY A 229 -8.16 -2.66 3.94
CA GLY A 229 -9.01 -2.34 2.79
C GLY A 229 -9.49 -0.89 2.70
N THR A 230 -9.37 -0.10 3.76
CA THR A 230 -9.78 1.32 3.76
C THR A 230 -8.80 2.17 2.95
N THR A 231 -9.02 2.30 1.66
CA THR A 231 -8.25 3.21 0.79
C THR A 231 -9.10 4.43 0.45
N ALA A 232 -8.66 5.61 0.90
CA ALA A 232 -9.17 6.88 0.42
C ALA A 232 -8.27 7.38 -0.71
N GLN A 233 -8.85 7.65 -1.87
CA GLN A 233 -8.14 8.30 -2.96
C GLN A 233 -8.37 9.81 -2.85
N LEU A 234 -7.29 10.57 -2.64
CA LEU A 234 -7.37 12.02 -2.67
C LEU A 234 -7.41 12.49 -4.12
N THR A 235 -8.46 13.19 -4.49
CA THR A 235 -8.61 13.80 -5.81
C THR A 235 -8.77 15.30 -5.65
N PHE A 236 -8.03 16.07 -6.46
CA PHE A 236 -8.20 17.51 -6.57
C PHE A 236 -9.09 17.82 -7.75
N GLN A 237 -10.20 18.50 -7.51
CA GLN A 237 -11.14 18.88 -8.55
C GLN A 237 -11.31 20.40 -8.54
N ALA A 238 -11.27 21.02 -9.73
CA ALA A 238 -11.53 22.45 -9.88
C ALA A 238 -13.03 22.71 -9.70
N VAL A 239 -13.39 23.63 -8.81
CA VAL A 239 -14.78 24.06 -8.64
C VAL A 239 -15.16 24.96 -9.81
N VAL A 240 -16.03 24.48 -10.69
CA VAL A 240 -16.49 25.21 -11.88
C VAL A 240 -17.69 26.12 -11.57
N GLY A 241 -18.47 25.81 -10.56
CA GLY A 241 -19.63 26.59 -10.13
C GLY A 241 -20.30 26.03 -8.89
N LYS A 242 -21.14 26.84 -8.24
CA LYS A 242 -22.00 26.38 -7.13
C LYS A 242 -23.38 26.04 -7.68
N ASN A 243 -23.86 24.86 -7.39
CA ASN A 243 -25.26 24.51 -7.63
C ASN A 243 -26.14 25.15 -6.56
N SER A 244 -27.11 25.94 -6.99
CA SER A 244 -28.06 26.62 -6.09
C SER A 244 -29.31 25.79 -5.78
N SER A 245 -29.48 24.62 -6.39
CA SER A 245 -30.66 23.77 -6.16
C SER A 245 -30.28 22.29 -6.05
N PRO A 246 -30.76 21.57 -5.01
CA PRO A 246 -30.61 20.13 -4.90
C PRO A 246 -31.28 19.44 -6.10
N GLY A 247 -30.57 18.64 -6.85
CA GLY A 247 -31.10 17.86 -7.98
C GLY A 247 -30.93 18.49 -9.37
N SER A 248 -30.20 19.61 -9.51
CA SER A 248 -29.81 20.12 -10.82
C SER A 248 -28.80 19.18 -11.48
N SER A 249 -29.03 18.87 -12.79
CA SER A 249 -28.10 18.06 -13.56
C SER A 249 -26.73 18.74 -13.68
N SER A 250 -25.67 18.01 -13.46
CA SER A 250 -24.30 18.49 -13.68
C SER A 250 -24.07 18.77 -15.17
N ALA A 251 -23.34 19.83 -15.49
CA ALA A 251 -22.88 20.06 -16.86
C ALA A 251 -21.98 18.89 -17.32
N PHE A 252 -21.94 18.65 -18.62
CA PHE A 252 -21.14 17.57 -19.19
C PHE A 252 -19.68 17.65 -18.70
N GLY A 253 -19.17 16.56 -18.12
CA GLY A 253 -17.81 16.47 -17.58
C GLY A 253 -17.61 17.06 -16.16
N THR A 254 -18.70 17.43 -15.47
CA THR A 254 -18.65 17.88 -14.06
C THR A 254 -19.37 16.91 -13.13
N GLN A 255 -18.92 16.82 -11.89
CA GLN A 255 -19.53 16.01 -10.85
C GLN A 255 -20.04 16.92 -9.73
N VAL A 256 -21.25 16.68 -9.24
CA VAL A 256 -21.80 17.36 -8.06
C VAL A 256 -21.25 16.64 -6.84
N LEU A 257 -20.53 17.36 -5.99
CA LEU A 257 -20.08 16.88 -4.68
C LEU A 257 -21.07 17.34 -3.61
N PRO A 258 -21.30 16.52 -2.57
CA PRO A 258 -22.23 16.83 -1.49
C PRO A 258 -21.75 18.04 -0.66
#